data_6b63b3fd5ea4dc18a9e76b0efc60e88d
#
_entry.id   6b63b3fd5ea4dc18a9e76b0efc60e88d
#
_cell.length_a   1.000
_cell.length_b   1.000
_cell.length_c   1.000
_cell.angle_alpha   90.00
_cell.angle_beta   90.00
_cell.angle_gamma   90.00
#
_symmetry.space_group_name_H-M   'P 1'
#
loop_
_entity.id
_entity.type
_entity.pdbx_description
1 polymer ?
#
loop_
_entity_poly.entity_id
_entity_poly.type
_entity_poly.pdbx_seq_one_letter_code
_entity_poly.pdbx_strand_id
1 'polypeptide(L)'
;MKTTEEKAKEIARLMEDGKGNDVVLLDISGLNSWTDYFILVTVNSSTHWQGLYKQVKDYIKDNELEIHTTNRKSPDGDDWNLIDLGPIVVHLMSEPARNFYDLEKLWFKGKKLDF
;
A
#
# COMPACT_ATOMS: atom_id res chain seq x y z
N MET A 1 11.32 16.26 -11.30
CA MET A 1 11.37 15.35 -10.13
C MET A 1 9.97 15.16 -9.57
N LYS A 2 9.59 13.93 -9.28
CA LYS A 2 8.25 13.63 -8.75
C LYS A 2 8.20 13.88 -7.25
N THR A 3 7.08 14.43 -6.79
CA THR A 3 6.83 14.56 -5.36
C THR A 3 6.47 13.20 -4.76
N THR A 4 6.51 13.08 -3.44
CA THR A 4 6.07 11.87 -2.75
C THR A 4 4.61 11.55 -3.07
N GLU A 5 3.76 12.58 -3.09
CA GLU A 5 2.34 12.39 -3.43
C GLU A 5 2.19 11.84 -4.85
N GLU A 6 2.93 12.37 -5.82
CA GLU A 6 2.89 11.86 -7.20
C GLU A 6 3.31 10.39 -7.27
N LYS A 7 4.36 10.02 -6.55
CA LYS A 7 4.82 8.63 -6.49
C LYS A 7 3.77 7.73 -5.86
N ALA A 8 3.13 8.18 -4.78
CA ALA A 8 2.07 7.42 -4.13
C ALA A 8 0.88 7.20 -5.08
N LYS A 9 0.49 8.22 -5.82
CA LYS A 9 -0.58 8.11 -6.81
C LYS A 9 -0.23 7.14 -7.93
N GLU A 10 1.01 7.15 -8.39
CA GLU A 10 1.45 6.23 -9.44
C GLU A 10 1.43 4.79 -8.95
N ILE A 11 1.88 4.55 -7.72
CA ILE A 11 1.84 3.19 -7.14
C ILE A 11 0.39 2.73 -6.99
N ALA A 12 -0.51 3.60 -6.53
CA ALA A 12 -1.92 3.25 -6.41
C ALA A 12 -2.53 2.87 -7.77
N ARG A 13 -2.19 3.60 -8.83
CA ARG A 13 -2.64 3.27 -10.19
C ARG A 13 -2.10 1.92 -10.65
N LEU A 14 -0.84 1.62 -10.35
CA LEU A 14 -0.26 0.31 -10.67
C LEU A 14 -1.02 -0.82 -9.97
N MET A 15 -1.44 -0.60 -8.72
CA MET A 15 -2.20 -1.60 -7.99
C MET A 15 -3.56 -1.84 -8.64
N GLU A 16 -4.24 -0.78 -9.08
CA GLU A 16 -5.50 -0.92 -9.82
C GLU A 16 -5.30 -1.65 -11.14
N ASP A 17 -4.26 -1.26 -11.88
CA ASP A 17 -3.96 -1.88 -13.16
C ASP A 17 -3.64 -3.37 -13.00
N GLY A 18 -3.05 -3.75 -11.87
CA GLY A 18 -2.75 -5.14 -11.52
C GLY A 18 -3.93 -5.88 -10.91
N LYS A 19 -5.15 -5.36 -11.04
CA LYS A 19 -6.38 -5.99 -10.55
C LYS A 19 -6.52 -5.98 -9.03
N GLY A 20 -5.81 -5.10 -8.34
CA GLY A 20 -6.06 -4.88 -6.92
C GLY A 20 -7.48 -4.35 -6.73
N ASN A 21 -8.17 -4.84 -5.70
CA ASN A 21 -9.53 -4.43 -5.40
C ASN A 21 -9.54 -3.36 -4.32
N ASP A 22 -10.52 -2.45 -4.40
CA ASP A 22 -10.72 -1.42 -3.38
C ASP A 22 -9.42 -0.67 -3.05
N VAL A 23 -8.69 -0.24 -4.07
CA VAL A 23 -7.44 0.50 -3.88
C VAL A 23 -7.77 1.87 -3.32
N VAL A 24 -7.21 2.19 -2.16
CA VAL A 24 -7.43 3.46 -1.47
C VAL A 24 -6.08 4.09 -1.18
N LEU A 25 -5.93 5.35 -1.51
CA LEU A 25 -4.76 6.15 -1.16
C LEU A 25 -5.16 7.13 -0.07
N LEU A 26 -4.50 7.02 1.10
CA LEU A 26 -4.76 7.89 2.25
C LEU A 26 -3.57 8.78 2.50
N ASP A 27 -3.82 10.08 2.60
CA ASP A 27 -2.85 11.04 3.10
C ASP A 27 -3.00 11.10 4.62
N ILE A 28 -2.02 10.56 5.34
CA ILE A 28 -2.00 10.55 6.80
C ILE A 28 -0.86 11.40 7.34
N SER A 29 -0.28 12.25 6.49
CA SER A 29 0.75 13.18 6.93
C SER A 29 0.18 14.11 8.00
N GLY A 30 0.94 14.35 9.02
CA GLY A 30 0.49 15.15 10.16
C GLY A 30 -0.27 14.37 11.22
N LEU A 31 -0.70 13.13 10.95
CA LEU A 31 -1.37 12.28 11.94
C LEU A 31 -0.40 11.37 12.68
N ASN A 32 0.80 11.20 12.13
CA ASN A 32 1.85 10.40 12.73
C ASN A 32 3.21 10.93 12.23
N SER A 33 4.30 10.40 12.80
CA SER A 33 5.66 10.86 12.48
C SER A 33 6.46 9.89 11.62
N TRP A 34 5.88 8.76 11.19
CA TRP A 34 6.67 7.71 10.53
C TRP A 34 6.37 7.52 9.05
N THR A 35 5.20 7.94 8.57
CA THR A 35 4.88 7.87 7.14
C THR A 35 3.86 8.93 6.77
N ASP A 36 3.78 9.24 5.47
CA ASP A 36 2.86 10.27 4.96
C ASP A 36 1.66 9.66 4.22
N TYR A 37 1.83 8.50 3.58
CA TYR A 37 0.79 7.92 2.74
C TYR A 37 0.63 6.43 2.99
N PHE A 38 -0.62 5.98 3.09
CA PHE A 38 -0.97 4.57 3.03
C PHE A 38 -1.64 4.27 1.71
N ILE A 39 -1.27 3.14 1.10
CA ILE A 39 -1.98 2.59 -0.05
C ILE A 39 -2.55 1.26 0.41
N LEU A 40 -3.88 1.15 0.40
CA LEU A 40 -4.59 -0.03 0.86
C LEU A 40 -5.12 -0.79 -0.36
N VAL A 41 -4.79 -2.06 -0.48
CA VAL A 41 -5.15 -2.88 -1.64
C VAL A 41 -5.69 -4.21 -1.15
N THR A 42 -6.80 -4.65 -1.70
CA THR A 42 -7.33 -6.00 -1.44
C THR A 42 -6.85 -6.94 -2.54
N VAL A 43 -6.28 -8.07 -2.12
CA VAL A 43 -5.77 -9.09 -3.04
C VAL A 43 -6.57 -10.38 -2.89
N ASN A 44 -6.60 -11.20 -3.96
CA ASN A 44 -7.44 -12.38 -4.03
C ASN A 44 -6.69 -13.68 -3.70
N SER A 45 -5.37 -13.69 -3.78
CA SER A 45 -4.57 -14.90 -3.63
C SER A 45 -3.10 -14.54 -3.37
N SER A 46 -2.30 -15.53 -2.99
CA SER A 46 -0.87 -15.33 -2.82
C SER A 46 -0.17 -15.00 -4.15
N THR A 47 -0.61 -15.61 -5.23
CA THR A 47 -0.07 -15.27 -6.56
C THR A 47 -0.38 -13.82 -6.92
N HIS A 48 -1.56 -13.34 -6.59
CA HIS A 48 -1.98 -11.97 -6.87
C HIS A 48 -1.11 -10.96 -6.10
N TRP A 49 -0.94 -11.16 -4.78
CA TRP A 49 -0.13 -10.20 -4.02
C TRP A 49 1.34 -10.24 -4.45
N GLN A 50 1.85 -11.41 -4.82
CA GLN A 50 3.23 -11.52 -5.32
C GLN A 50 3.42 -10.74 -6.61
N GLY A 51 2.43 -10.79 -7.51
CA GLY A 51 2.46 -10.00 -8.75
C GLY A 51 2.46 -8.51 -8.48
N LEU A 52 1.62 -8.06 -7.55
CA LEU A 52 1.58 -6.65 -7.18
C LEU A 52 2.87 -6.21 -6.47
N TYR A 53 3.41 -7.07 -5.62
CA TYR A 53 4.69 -6.82 -4.96
C TYR A 53 5.79 -6.60 -5.98
N LYS A 54 5.83 -7.45 -7.03
CA LYS A 54 6.82 -7.30 -8.10
C LYS A 54 6.67 -5.96 -8.82
N GLN A 55 5.44 -5.53 -9.07
CA GLN A 55 5.20 -4.23 -9.70
C GLN A 55 5.71 -3.07 -8.84
N VAL A 56 5.51 -3.16 -7.53
CA VAL A 56 6.05 -2.14 -6.62
C VAL A 56 7.58 -2.15 -6.65
N LYS A 57 8.19 -3.34 -6.64
CA LYS A 57 9.66 -3.46 -6.70
C LYS A 57 10.22 -2.85 -7.99
N ASP A 58 9.58 -3.11 -9.12
CA ASP A 58 10.02 -2.54 -10.39
C ASP A 58 9.88 -1.02 -10.39
N TYR A 59 8.78 -0.51 -9.82
CA TYR A 59 8.55 0.93 -9.73
C TYR A 59 9.60 1.62 -8.87
N ILE A 60 9.92 1.07 -7.69
CA ILE A 60 10.88 1.72 -6.80
C ILE A 60 12.28 1.72 -7.40
N LYS A 61 12.64 0.69 -8.17
CA LYS A 61 13.91 0.64 -8.85
C LYS A 61 14.04 1.77 -9.87
N ASP A 62 12.95 2.06 -10.59
CA ASP A 62 12.94 3.10 -11.63
C ASP A 62 12.81 4.51 -11.06
N ASN A 63 12.34 4.67 -9.83
CA ASN A 63 12.03 5.96 -9.24
C ASN A 63 12.85 6.27 -7.98
N GLU A 64 13.94 5.57 -7.78
CA GLU A 64 14.92 5.84 -6.70
C GLU A 64 14.32 5.78 -5.30
N LEU A 65 13.38 4.87 -5.10
CA LEU A 65 12.84 4.58 -3.77
C LEU A 65 13.53 3.31 -3.22
N GLU A 66 13.42 3.10 -1.92
CA GLU A 66 13.99 1.93 -1.26
C GLU A 66 12.94 1.25 -0.40
N ILE A 67 12.98 -0.08 -0.35
CA ILE A 67 12.16 -0.83 0.59
C ILE A 67 12.86 -0.78 1.95
N HIS A 68 12.19 -0.17 2.94
CA HIS A 68 12.70 -0.14 4.31
C HIS A 68 12.42 -1.43 5.04
N THR A 69 11.21 -1.96 4.89
CA THR A 69 10.80 -3.19 5.57
C THR A 69 9.69 -3.87 4.78
N THR A 70 9.74 -5.20 4.69
CA THR A 70 8.64 -6.00 4.15
C THR A 70 8.25 -7.00 5.22
N ASN A 71 7.02 -6.91 5.72
CA ASN A 71 6.54 -7.75 6.81
C ASN A 71 5.23 -8.41 6.47
N ARG A 72 5.10 -9.66 6.92
CA ARG A 72 3.81 -10.32 6.99
C ARG A 72 3.22 -10.05 8.37
N LYS A 73 1.97 -9.60 8.40
CA LYS A 73 1.28 -9.33 9.65
C LYS A 73 0.48 -10.51 10.15
N SER A 74 0.17 -11.46 9.26
CA SER A 74 -0.53 -12.68 9.61
C SER A 74 0.46 -13.85 9.73
N PRO A 75 0.41 -14.66 10.79
CA PRO A 75 1.27 -15.84 10.90
C PRO A 75 1.00 -16.89 9.81
N ASP A 76 -0.19 -16.89 9.24
CA ASP A 76 -0.56 -17.82 8.17
C ASP A 76 -0.19 -17.33 6.77
N GLY A 77 0.45 -16.19 6.68
CA GLY A 77 1.23 -15.79 5.52
C GLY A 77 0.63 -14.74 4.62
N ASP A 78 -0.53 -14.96 4.01
CA ASP A 78 -0.93 -14.16 2.86
C ASP A 78 -2.03 -13.14 3.12
N ASP A 79 -2.51 -13.02 4.36
CA ASP A 79 -3.63 -12.13 4.66
C ASP A 79 -3.24 -10.66 4.70
N TRP A 80 -2.02 -10.37 5.08
CA TRP A 80 -1.59 -8.97 5.21
C TRP A 80 -0.09 -8.87 4.97
N ASN A 81 0.28 -8.26 3.85
CA ASN A 81 1.67 -7.99 3.51
C ASN A 81 1.88 -6.50 3.44
N LEU A 82 2.93 -6.03 4.09
CA LEU A 82 3.22 -4.61 4.19
C LEU A 82 4.55 -4.32 3.50
N ILE A 83 4.55 -3.31 2.63
CA ILE A 83 5.77 -2.85 1.97
C ILE A 83 6.03 -1.42 2.44
N ASP A 84 7.05 -1.25 3.26
CA ASP A 84 7.41 0.05 3.85
C ASP A 84 8.46 0.72 2.97
N LEU A 85 8.07 1.80 2.32
CA LEU A 85 8.95 2.60 1.46
C LEU A 85 9.38 3.90 2.15
N GLY A 86 9.18 4.00 3.46
CA GLY A 86 9.46 5.21 4.23
C GLY A 86 8.26 6.14 4.23
N PRO A 87 8.20 7.12 3.33
CA PRO A 87 7.04 8.03 3.29
C PRO A 87 5.77 7.41 2.73
N ILE A 88 5.86 6.23 2.14
CA ILE A 88 4.72 5.51 1.56
C ILE A 88 4.74 4.08 2.10
N VAL A 89 3.60 3.60 2.60
CA VAL A 89 3.45 2.21 3.03
C VAL A 89 2.32 1.58 2.22
N VAL A 90 2.63 0.48 1.53
CA VAL A 90 1.65 -0.27 0.74
C VAL A 90 1.18 -1.46 1.57
N HIS A 91 -0.14 -1.58 1.74
CA HIS A 91 -0.77 -2.69 2.45
C HIS A 91 -1.50 -3.57 1.45
N LEU A 92 -1.01 -4.80 1.28
CA LEU A 92 -1.65 -5.81 0.43
C LEU A 92 -2.37 -6.79 1.35
N MET A 93 -3.70 -6.74 1.36
CA MET A 93 -4.51 -7.45 2.34
C MET A 93 -5.56 -8.32 1.66
N SER A 94 -5.83 -9.49 2.24
CA SER A 94 -7.00 -10.26 1.85
C SER A 94 -8.27 -9.50 2.23
N GLU A 95 -9.41 -9.84 1.61
CA GLU A 95 -10.68 -9.21 1.96
C GLU A 95 -11.05 -9.42 3.43
N PRO A 96 -10.96 -10.65 3.99
CA PRO A 96 -11.23 -10.83 5.41
C PRO A 96 -10.32 -10.00 6.32
N ALA A 97 -9.03 -9.91 6.00
CA ALA A 97 -8.10 -9.13 6.80
C ALA A 97 -8.42 -7.65 6.73
N ARG A 98 -8.75 -7.15 5.54
CA ARG A 98 -9.09 -5.73 5.37
C ARG A 98 -10.33 -5.36 6.18
N ASN A 99 -11.34 -6.23 6.17
CA ASN A 99 -12.57 -6.00 6.94
C ASN A 99 -12.33 -6.11 8.44
N PHE A 100 -11.50 -7.05 8.86
CA PHE A 100 -11.21 -7.28 10.27
C PHE A 100 -10.41 -6.15 10.90
N TYR A 101 -9.32 -5.75 10.24
CA TYR A 101 -8.43 -4.71 10.78
C TYR A 101 -8.95 -3.30 10.54
N ASP A 102 -9.68 -3.09 9.44
CA ASP A 102 -10.36 -1.83 9.10
C ASP A 102 -9.46 -0.60 9.31
N LEU A 103 -8.34 -0.59 8.58
CA LEU A 103 -7.37 0.52 8.70
C LEU A 103 -7.99 1.86 8.32
N GLU A 104 -8.97 1.86 7.41
CA GLU A 104 -9.65 3.08 7.00
C GLU A 104 -10.42 3.70 8.16
N LYS A 105 -11.01 2.89 9.02
CA LYS A 105 -11.67 3.37 10.23
C LYS A 105 -10.66 3.86 11.26
N LEU A 106 -9.56 3.14 11.41
CA LEU A 106 -8.50 3.52 12.35
C LEU A 106 -7.87 4.85 11.95
N TRP A 107 -7.75 5.10 10.64
CA TRP A 107 -7.17 6.32 10.10
C TRP A 107 -8.23 7.23 9.47
N PHE A 108 -9.42 7.30 10.08
CA PHE A 108 -10.55 8.03 9.51
C PHE A 108 -10.27 9.53 9.31
N LYS A 109 -9.32 10.10 10.04
CA LYS A 109 -8.91 11.49 9.87
C LYS A 109 -7.99 11.68 8.66
N GLY A 110 -7.50 10.61 8.09
CA GLY A 110 -6.72 10.66 6.87
C GLY A 110 -7.57 11.10 5.70
N LYS A 111 -6.94 11.77 4.74
CA LYS A 111 -7.64 12.25 3.55
C LYS A 111 -7.50 11.24 2.42
N LYS A 112 -8.61 10.80 1.86
CA LYS A 112 -8.59 9.98 0.65
C LYS A 112 -8.23 10.84 -0.54
N LEU A 113 -7.25 10.40 -1.31
CA LEU A 113 -6.82 11.12 -2.51
C LEU A 113 -7.25 10.35 -3.76
N ASP A 114 -7.60 11.10 -4.79
CA ASP A 114 -7.81 10.54 -6.13
C ASP A 114 -6.46 10.28 -6.80
N PHE A 115 -6.45 9.28 -7.66
CA PHE A 115 -5.22 8.93 -8.36
C PHE A 115 -5.45 8.47 -9.80
#